data_f01eeb5da24ef79b2c7e1a318b586583
#
_entry.id   f01eeb5da24ef79b2c7e1a318b586583
#
_cell.length_a   1.000
_cell.length_b   1.000
_cell.length_c   1.000
_cell.angle_alpha   90.00
_cell.angle_beta   90.00
_cell.angle_gamma   90.00
#
_symmetry.space_group_name_H-M   'P 1'
#
loop_
_entity.id
_entity.type
_entity.pdbx_description
1 polymer ?
#
loop_
_entity_poly.entity_id
_entity_poly.type
_entity_poly.pdbx_seq_one_letter_code
_entity_poly.pdbx_strand_id
1 'polypeptide(L)'
;MKTKPRRQFDVELHGPNVSPETVDVRDLCALISQFETALRAALPLADAVTQSEALLSLVAVSPGSDRLTFLPSPAGFTALVIIGTALAAADFSELPLPAHEACAAVSKAVVARDWTLRITGAKIGQKQPIEISKHRPVPKPPAPIIAEGNTTLYGILIRVGGDTPRATLKPAAANAITVDLTHDQAKDLGRRLYDEIGLHGDARWNRDTHELDSFTVRRVLTYEKTDILTAFQELAEAAEGRWDGIDAAKFVKNLRSERQK
;
A
#
# COMPACT_ATOMS: atom_id res chain seq x y z
N MET A 1 14.33 -0.48 -39.69
CA MET A 1 13.39 -0.45 -38.56
C MET A 1 13.30 0.99 -38.06
N LYS A 2 12.17 1.68 -38.20
CA LYS A 2 11.98 3.03 -37.64
C LYS A 2 11.79 2.84 -36.12
N THR A 3 12.77 3.24 -35.32
CA THR A 3 12.66 3.30 -33.86
C THR A 3 11.51 4.24 -33.52
N LYS A 4 10.46 3.73 -32.87
CA LYS A 4 9.41 4.57 -32.28
C LYS A 4 10.09 5.63 -31.40
N PRO A 5 9.71 6.91 -31.49
CA PRO A 5 10.30 7.95 -30.65
C PRO A 5 10.11 7.56 -29.18
N ARG A 6 11.21 7.45 -28.47
CA ARG A 6 11.19 7.17 -27.03
C ARG A 6 10.46 8.33 -26.35
N ARG A 7 9.42 8.01 -25.57
CA ARG A 7 8.61 8.99 -24.84
C ARG A 7 9.38 9.48 -23.62
N GLN A 8 10.27 10.45 -23.83
CA GLN A 8 10.99 11.12 -22.75
C GLN A 8 10.12 12.20 -22.12
N PHE A 9 10.36 12.50 -20.87
CA PHE A 9 9.77 13.64 -20.17
C PHE A 9 10.81 14.32 -19.30
N ASP A 10 10.58 15.59 -19.04
CA ASP A 10 11.45 16.40 -18.22
C ASP A 10 10.78 16.71 -16.88
N VAL A 11 11.56 16.67 -15.84
CA VAL A 11 11.21 17.17 -14.51
C VAL A 11 12.09 18.39 -14.27
N GLU A 12 11.47 19.53 -14.06
CA GLU A 12 12.15 20.81 -13.84
C GLU A 12 11.81 21.33 -12.46
N LEU A 13 12.82 21.78 -11.74
CA LEU A 13 12.67 22.52 -10.50
C LEU A 13 12.88 24.02 -10.78
N HIS A 14 11.97 24.82 -10.25
CA HIS A 14 12.04 26.27 -10.32
C HIS A 14 11.83 26.85 -8.92
N GLY A 15 12.46 27.97 -8.63
CA GLY A 15 12.26 28.67 -7.35
C GLY A 15 13.42 29.62 -7.02
N PRO A 16 13.30 30.36 -5.92
CA PRO A 16 14.43 31.13 -5.41
C PRO A 16 15.54 30.16 -4.99
N ASN A 17 16.75 30.44 -5.37
CA ASN A 17 17.93 29.59 -5.09
C ASN A 17 17.87 28.15 -5.68
N VAL A 18 17.16 27.97 -6.78
CA VAL A 18 17.19 26.72 -7.53
C VAL A 18 18.21 26.86 -8.67
N SER A 19 19.38 26.26 -8.47
CA SER A 19 20.41 26.09 -9.48
C SER A 19 21.21 24.84 -9.15
N PRO A 20 21.92 24.23 -10.12
CA PRO A 20 22.76 23.05 -9.89
C PRO A 20 23.79 23.24 -8.78
N GLU A 21 24.16 24.49 -8.49
CA GLU A 21 25.14 24.84 -7.45
C GLU A 21 24.53 24.99 -6.06
N THR A 22 23.21 25.17 -5.95
CA THR A 22 22.53 25.48 -4.70
C THR A 22 21.58 24.41 -4.22
N VAL A 23 21.12 23.50 -5.09
CA VAL A 23 20.25 22.39 -4.72
C VAL A 23 21.09 21.27 -4.09
N ASP A 24 20.78 20.92 -2.83
CA ASP A 24 21.43 19.78 -2.17
C ASP A 24 21.08 18.47 -2.91
N VAL A 25 22.10 17.71 -3.27
CA VAL A 25 21.93 16.40 -3.95
C VAL A 25 21.04 15.46 -3.15
N ARG A 26 21.08 15.49 -1.80
CA ARG A 26 20.23 14.67 -0.94
C ARG A 26 18.75 15.03 -1.12
N ASP A 27 18.46 16.33 -1.23
CA ASP A 27 17.09 16.81 -1.43
C ASP A 27 16.56 16.39 -2.81
N LEU A 28 17.39 16.50 -3.84
CA LEU A 28 17.05 16.06 -5.19
C LEU A 28 16.83 14.54 -5.26
N CYS A 29 17.71 13.75 -4.67
CA CYS A 29 17.57 12.30 -4.63
C CYS A 29 16.34 11.87 -3.84
N ALA A 30 16.03 12.52 -2.71
CA ALA A 30 14.84 12.25 -1.94
C ALA A 30 13.56 12.54 -2.72
N LEU A 31 13.53 13.65 -3.46
CA LEU A 31 12.40 14.04 -4.29
C LEU A 31 12.19 13.05 -5.46
N ILE A 32 13.26 12.63 -6.13
CA ILE A 32 13.20 11.63 -7.21
C ILE A 32 12.72 10.28 -6.64
N SER A 33 13.21 9.87 -5.48
CA SER A 33 12.81 8.61 -4.82
C SER A 33 11.33 8.64 -4.44
N GLN A 34 10.83 9.76 -3.87
CA GLN A 34 9.41 9.91 -3.55
C GLN A 34 8.53 9.90 -4.81
N PHE A 35 9.00 10.52 -5.88
CA PHE A 35 8.30 10.51 -7.17
C PHE A 35 8.24 9.09 -7.77
N GLU A 36 9.34 8.34 -7.71
CA GLU A 36 9.37 6.92 -8.15
C GLU A 36 8.43 6.06 -7.29
N THR A 37 8.41 6.28 -5.98
CA THR A 37 7.48 5.61 -5.06
C THR A 37 6.03 5.88 -5.45
N ALA A 38 5.70 7.14 -5.80
CA ALA A 38 4.36 7.49 -6.26
C ALA A 38 3.98 6.76 -7.56
N LEU A 39 4.91 6.70 -8.53
CA LEU A 39 4.69 5.97 -9.78
C LEU A 39 4.45 4.48 -9.54
N ARG A 40 5.26 3.86 -8.69
CA ARG A 40 5.14 2.44 -8.37
C ARG A 40 3.82 2.12 -7.68
N ALA A 41 3.41 2.97 -6.75
CA ALA A 41 2.14 2.82 -6.03
C ALA A 41 0.90 3.11 -6.89
N ALA A 42 1.04 3.84 -7.99
CA ALA A 42 -0.06 4.13 -8.91
C ALA A 42 -0.38 2.99 -9.88
N LEU A 43 0.49 1.98 -9.97
CA LEU A 43 0.25 0.84 -10.85
C LEU A 43 -0.85 -0.06 -10.29
N PRO A 44 -1.79 -0.56 -11.11
CA PRO A 44 -2.74 -1.58 -10.71
C PRO A 44 -2.01 -2.84 -10.21
N LEU A 45 -2.60 -3.57 -9.26
CA LEU A 45 -2.04 -4.82 -8.73
C LEU A 45 -1.75 -5.86 -9.83
N ALA A 46 -2.55 -5.87 -10.90
CA ALA A 46 -2.35 -6.76 -12.05
C ALA A 46 -1.10 -6.43 -12.87
N ASP A 47 -0.68 -5.16 -12.84
CA ASP A 47 0.49 -4.64 -13.56
C ASP A 47 1.65 -4.34 -12.60
N ALA A 48 1.56 -4.83 -11.36
CA ALA A 48 2.59 -4.62 -10.37
C ALA A 48 3.93 -5.19 -10.85
N VAL A 49 4.88 -4.31 -11.09
CA VAL A 49 6.26 -4.67 -11.45
C VAL A 49 7.02 -5.14 -10.23
N THR A 50 7.95 -6.05 -10.43
CA THR A 50 8.83 -6.48 -9.35
C THR A 50 9.66 -5.30 -8.85
N GLN A 51 10.07 -5.32 -7.58
CA GLN A 51 10.88 -4.24 -6.98
C GLN A 51 12.20 -3.98 -7.71
N SER A 52 12.71 -4.98 -8.44
CA SER A 52 13.96 -4.88 -9.22
C SER A 52 13.77 -4.21 -10.58
N GLU A 53 12.54 -4.01 -11.07
CA GLU A 53 12.30 -3.42 -12.38
C GLU A 53 12.32 -1.90 -12.30
N ALA A 54 13.19 -1.26 -13.10
CA ALA A 54 13.30 0.19 -13.17
C ALA A 54 12.09 0.79 -13.90
N LEU A 55 11.33 1.64 -13.22
CA LEU A 55 10.24 2.40 -13.83
C LEU A 55 10.73 3.61 -14.62
N LEU A 56 11.79 4.25 -14.14
CA LEU A 56 12.39 5.44 -14.72
C LEU A 56 13.90 5.25 -14.91
N SER A 57 14.41 5.73 -16.04
CA SER A 57 15.85 5.87 -16.29
C SER A 57 16.19 7.33 -16.48
N LEU A 58 17.13 7.86 -15.72
CA LEU A 58 17.67 9.20 -15.94
C LEU A 58 18.53 9.19 -17.21
N VAL A 59 18.18 10.00 -18.19
CA VAL A 59 18.85 10.02 -19.52
C VAL A 59 19.78 11.19 -19.66
N ALA A 60 19.37 12.36 -19.13
CA ALA A 60 20.16 13.56 -19.21
C ALA A 60 19.89 14.50 -18.03
N VAL A 61 20.89 15.32 -17.73
CA VAL A 61 20.81 16.48 -16.82
C VAL A 61 21.28 17.67 -17.66
N SER A 62 20.44 18.69 -17.77
CA SER A 62 20.75 19.86 -18.59
C SER A 62 21.66 20.83 -17.83
N PRO A 63 22.76 21.33 -18.43
CA PRO A 63 23.62 22.31 -17.80
C PRO A 63 22.86 23.63 -17.50
N GLY A 64 23.10 24.20 -16.34
CA GLY A 64 22.55 25.51 -15.93
C GLY A 64 21.07 25.53 -15.58
N SER A 65 20.39 24.37 -15.53
CA SER A 65 19.03 24.25 -15.04
C SER A 65 18.87 22.94 -14.26
N ASP A 66 17.96 22.93 -13.26
CA ASP A 66 17.60 21.71 -12.53
C ASP A 66 16.56 20.92 -13.34
N ARG A 67 16.87 20.70 -14.61
CA ARG A 67 16.08 19.93 -15.55
C ARG A 67 16.67 18.53 -15.70
N LEU A 68 15.88 17.56 -15.31
CA LEU A 68 16.20 16.13 -15.38
C LEU A 68 15.33 15.49 -16.47
N THR A 69 15.95 14.86 -17.46
CA THR A 69 15.24 14.13 -18.51
C THR A 69 15.17 12.66 -18.16
N PHE A 70 13.97 12.11 -18.14
CA PHE A 70 13.71 10.71 -17.83
C PHE A 70 13.14 9.95 -19.03
N LEU A 71 13.48 8.66 -19.11
CA LEU A 71 12.89 7.69 -20.00
C LEU A 71 12.10 6.69 -19.16
N PRO A 72 10.75 6.69 -19.21
CA PRO A 72 9.94 5.72 -18.50
C PRO A 72 9.94 4.36 -19.22
N SER A 73 9.86 3.28 -18.45
CA SER A 73 9.46 1.97 -18.96
C SER A 73 7.97 2.00 -19.39
N PRO A 74 7.46 0.97 -20.09
CA PRO A 74 6.02 0.93 -20.42
C PRO A 74 5.13 1.07 -19.18
N ALA A 75 5.44 0.37 -18.09
CA ALA A 75 4.72 0.47 -16.82
C ALA A 75 4.89 1.86 -16.19
N GLY A 76 6.12 2.39 -16.15
CA GLY A 76 6.39 3.74 -15.68
C GLY A 76 5.63 4.82 -16.46
N PHE A 77 5.44 4.63 -17.76
CA PHE A 77 4.62 5.54 -18.56
C PHE A 77 3.13 5.46 -18.19
N THR A 78 2.60 4.25 -17.96
CA THR A 78 1.23 4.07 -17.49
C THR A 78 1.01 4.77 -16.15
N ALA A 79 1.90 4.54 -15.18
CA ALA A 79 1.85 5.20 -13.89
C ALA A 79 1.93 6.73 -13.99
N LEU A 80 2.80 7.24 -14.86
CA LEU A 80 2.95 8.67 -15.11
C LEU A 80 1.67 9.31 -15.69
N VAL A 81 0.96 8.59 -16.56
CA VAL A 81 -0.33 9.04 -17.10
C VAL A 81 -1.38 9.10 -15.99
N ILE A 82 -1.46 8.07 -15.14
CA ILE A 82 -2.41 8.03 -14.02
C ILE A 82 -2.18 9.22 -13.07
N ILE A 83 -0.97 9.37 -12.57
CA ILE A 83 -0.60 10.48 -11.66
C ILE A 83 -0.78 11.84 -12.36
N GLY A 84 -0.34 11.94 -13.61
CA GLY A 84 -0.44 13.18 -14.39
C GLY A 84 -1.87 13.63 -14.60
N THR A 85 -2.79 12.70 -14.80
CA THR A 85 -4.22 13.01 -14.94
C THR A 85 -4.79 13.52 -13.62
N ALA A 86 -4.48 12.86 -12.50
CA ALA A 86 -4.92 13.28 -11.18
C ALA A 86 -4.40 14.69 -10.81
N LEU A 87 -3.10 14.94 -11.03
CA LEU A 87 -2.47 16.24 -10.76
C LEU A 87 -3.06 17.37 -11.62
N ALA A 88 -3.36 17.09 -12.87
CA ALA A 88 -3.90 18.10 -13.75
C ALA A 88 -5.35 18.45 -13.46
N ALA A 89 -6.16 17.45 -13.13
CA ALA A 89 -7.55 17.64 -12.73
C ALA A 89 -7.67 18.17 -11.28
N ALA A 90 -6.58 18.10 -10.49
CA ALA A 90 -6.59 18.28 -9.04
C ALA A 90 -7.62 17.36 -8.34
N ASP A 91 -7.85 16.18 -8.93
CA ASP A 91 -8.72 15.14 -8.41
C ASP A 91 -7.91 13.86 -8.15
N PHE A 92 -7.87 13.46 -6.90
CA PHE A 92 -7.07 12.34 -6.41
C PHE A 92 -7.93 11.16 -5.94
N SER A 93 -9.25 11.21 -6.19
CA SER A 93 -10.21 10.20 -5.72
C SER A 93 -9.96 8.81 -6.30
N GLU A 94 -9.50 8.75 -7.55
CA GLU A 94 -9.19 7.49 -8.26
C GLU A 94 -7.73 7.02 -8.04
N LEU A 95 -6.93 7.81 -7.32
CA LEU A 95 -5.53 7.45 -7.09
C LEU A 95 -5.43 6.52 -5.89
N PRO A 96 -4.71 5.37 -5.99
CA PRO A 96 -4.45 4.52 -4.83
C PRO A 96 -3.88 5.32 -3.65
N LEU A 97 -4.34 5.05 -2.44
CA LEU A 97 -3.94 5.81 -1.24
C LEU A 97 -2.41 5.94 -1.10
N PRO A 98 -1.59 4.87 -1.27
CA PRO A 98 -0.13 5.00 -1.19
C PRO A 98 0.46 5.94 -2.27
N ALA A 99 -0.14 5.98 -3.46
CA ALA A 99 0.29 6.90 -4.52
C ALA A 99 -0.06 8.35 -4.19
N HIS A 100 -1.26 8.59 -3.64
CA HIS A 100 -1.68 9.91 -3.17
C HIS A 100 -0.77 10.40 -2.03
N GLU A 101 -0.46 9.54 -1.05
CA GLU A 101 0.47 9.86 0.05
C GLU A 101 1.86 10.25 -0.47
N ALA A 102 2.40 9.49 -1.42
CA ALA A 102 3.69 9.79 -2.02
C ALA A 102 3.66 11.11 -2.82
N CYS A 103 2.60 11.39 -3.58
CA CYS A 103 2.41 12.68 -4.27
C CYS A 103 2.30 13.85 -3.26
N ALA A 104 1.59 13.67 -2.15
CA ALA A 104 1.50 14.67 -1.08
C ALA A 104 2.87 14.89 -0.40
N ALA A 105 3.69 13.86 -0.24
CA ALA A 105 5.05 13.98 0.28
C ALA A 105 5.96 14.79 -0.66
N VAL A 106 5.90 14.51 -1.98
CA VAL A 106 6.57 15.33 -3.00
C VAL A 106 6.14 16.79 -2.91
N SER A 107 4.83 17.03 -2.86
CA SER A 107 4.27 18.38 -2.75
C SER A 107 4.74 19.09 -1.48
N LYS A 108 4.73 18.41 -0.34
CA LYS A 108 5.23 18.97 0.93
C LYS A 108 6.70 19.37 0.84
N ALA A 109 7.54 18.53 0.22
CA ALA A 109 8.97 18.81 0.06
C ALA A 109 9.21 20.02 -0.85
N VAL A 110 8.46 20.14 -1.94
CA VAL A 110 8.52 21.25 -2.90
C VAL A 110 8.05 22.56 -2.25
N VAL A 111 6.89 22.53 -1.58
CA VAL A 111 6.30 23.72 -0.95
C VAL A 111 7.15 24.23 0.22
N ALA A 112 7.70 23.34 1.03
CA ALA A 112 8.55 23.72 2.18
C ALA A 112 9.81 24.49 1.77
N ARG A 113 10.26 24.36 0.51
CA ARG A 113 11.45 25.04 -0.03
C ARG A 113 11.10 26.21 -0.95
N ASP A 114 9.81 26.55 -1.06
CA ASP A 114 9.30 27.55 -2.02
C ASP A 114 9.69 27.21 -3.50
N TRP A 115 9.73 25.90 -3.78
CA TRP A 115 10.02 25.40 -5.11
C TRP A 115 8.73 25.19 -5.92
N THR A 116 8.91 25.08 -7.22
CA THR A 116 7.88 24.64 -8.18
C THR A 116 8.45 23.46 -8.95
N LEU A 117 7.79 22.30 -8.88
CA LEU A 117 8.10 21.15 -9.70
C LEU A 117 7.22 21.17 -10.94
N ARG A 118 7.84 21.11 -12.12
CA ARG A 118 7.12 21.07 -13.41
C ARG A 118 7.50 19.81 -14.17
N ILE A 119 6.49 19.11 -14.69
CA ILE A 119 6.66 17.94 -15.54
C ILE A 119 6.19 18.28 -16.95
N THR A 120 7.09 18.10 -17.94
CA THR A 120 6.85 18.45 -19.34
C THR A 120 7.27 17.32 -20.28
N GLY A 121 6.77 17.31 -21.50
CA GLY A 121 7.31 16.51 -22.61
C GLY A 121 6.58 15.22 -22.93
N ALA A 122 6.28 14.33 -21.99
CA ALA A 122 5.51 13.13 -22.32
C ALA A 122 4.08 13.56 -22.72
N LYS A 123 3.49 12.97 -23.76
CA LYS A 123 2.06 13.14 -24.06
C LYS A 123 1.23 12.49 -22.95
N ILE A 124 1.22 13.10 -21.78
CA ILE A 124 0.45 12.70 -20.60
C ILE A 124 -1.02 13.18 -20.77
N GLY A 125 -1.53 13.11 -21.99
CA GLY A 125 -2.91 13.51 -22.28
C GLY A 125 -3.20 15.01 -22.21
N GLN A 126 -2.20 15.88 -21.96
CA GLN A 126 -2.44 17.28 -21.63
C GLN A 126 -1.62 18.25 -22.47
N LYS A 127 -2.26 19.38 -22.79
CA LYS A 127 -1.62 20.48 -23.52
C LYS A 127 -0.74 21.38 -22.64
N GLN A 128 -0.88 21.27 -21.32
CA GLN A 128 -0.17 22.11 -20.35
C GLN A 128 0.76 21.27 -19.47
N PRO A 129 1.89 21.84 -19.01
CA PRO A 129 2.76 21.18 -18.04
C PRO A 129 2.00 20.89 -16.74
N ILE A 130 2.32 19.76 -16.13
CA ILE A 130 1.85 19.42 -14.78
C ILE A 130 2.73 20.19 -13.81
N GLU A 131 2.13 20.86 -12.84
CA GLU A 131 2.83 21.69 -11.88
C GLU A 131 2.41 21.36 -10.45
N ILE A 132 3.40 21.21 -9.57
CA ILE A 132 3.23 21.14 -8.12
C ILE A 132 3.97 22.35 -7.53
N SER A 133 3.24 23.19 -6.83
CA SER A 133 3.77 24.42 -6.21
C SER A 133 2.93 24.80 -4.99
N LYS A 134 3.30 25.85 -4.29
CA LYS A 134 2.47 26.42 -3.21
C LYS A 134 1.08 26.88 -3.66
N HIS A 135 0.92 27.20 -4.94
CA HIS A 135 -0.37 27.60 -5.53
C HIS A 135 -1.19 26.40 -6.04
N ARG A 136 -0.52 25.27 -6.26
CA ARG A 136 -1.13 24.00 -6.68
C ARG A 136 -0.54 22.85 -5.85
N PRO A 137 -0.76 22.85 -4.53
CA PRO A 137 -0.27 21.76 -3.68
C PRO A 137 -1.13 20.52 -3.89
N VAL A 138 -0.53 19.35 -3.71
CA VAL A 138 -1.28 18.11 -3.57
C VAL A 138 -1.85 18.07 -2.15
N PRO A 139 -3.17 17.96 -1.98
CA PRO A 139 -3.77 17.88 -0.66
C PRO A 139 -3.32 16.62 0.07
N LYS A 140 -3.31 16.68 1.40
CA LYS A 140 -3.11 15.47 2.20
C LYS A 140 -4.26 14.50 1.92
N PRO A 141 -3.98 13.20 1.69
CA PRO A 141 -5.04 12.22 1.52
C PRO A 141 -5.96 12.19 2.76
N PRO A 142 -7.24 11.83 2.57
CA PRO A 142 -8.15 11.66 3.68
C PRO A 142 -7.58 10.64 4.67
N ALA A 143 -7.89 10.81 5.94
CA ALA A 143 -7.49 9.83 6.95
C ALA A 143 -8.10 8.46 6.59
N PRO A 144 -7.34 7.36 6.70
CA PRO A 144 -7.87 6.05 6.40
C PRO A 144 -9.06 5.74 7.31
N ILE A 145 -10.09 5.12 6.75
CA ILE A 145 -11.23 4.65 7.54
C ILE A 145 -10.79 3.38 8.25
N ILE A 146 -10.75 3.43 9.58
CA ILE A 146 -10.36 2.30 10.41
C ILE A 146 -11.61 1.54 10.86
N ALA A 147 -11.64 0.23 10.60
CA ALA A 147 -12.60 -0.70 11.18
C ALA A 147 -11.97 -1.37 12.39
N GLU A 148 -12.71 -1.42 13.49
CA GLU A 148 -12.26 -2.07 14.72
C GLU A 148 -13.12 -3.30 15.02
N GLY A 149 -12.50 -4.35 15.55
CA GLY A 149 -13.21 -5.55 15.94
C GLY A 149 -12.32 -6.57 16.61
N ASN A 150 -12.95 -7.53 17.29
CA ASN A 150 -12.24 -8.66 17.88
C ASN A 150 -12.05 -9.76 16.83
N THR A 151 -10.84 -10.30 16.77
CA THR A 151 -10.55 -11.43 15.88
C THR A 151 -9.47 -12.33 16.46
N THR A 152 -9.24 -13.45 15.79
CA THR A 152 -8.14 -14.35 16.10
C THR A 152 -7.25 -14.51 14.88
N LEU A 153 -5.96 -14.23 15.05
CA LEU A 153 -4.93 -14.45 14.04
C LEU A 153 -4.28 -15.82 14.30
N TYR A 154 -4.30 -16.68 13.29
CA TYR A 154 -3.63 -17.99 13.37
C TYR A 154 -2.38 -17.99 12.48
N GLY A 155 -1.31 -18.65 12.96
CA GLY A 155 -0.09 -18.79 12.18
C GLY A 155 1.05 -19.38 12.99
N ILE A 156 2.16 -19.63 12.31
CA ILE A 156 3.40 -20.09 12.93
C ILE A 156 4.10 -18.89 13.55
N LEU A 157 4.45 -19.00 14.83
CA LEU A 157 5.23 -17.98 15.53
C LEU A 157 6.71 -18.05 15.08
N ILE A 158 7.14 -17.10 14.24
CA ILE A 158 8.50 -17.11 13.69
C ILE A 158 9.48 -16.19 14.43
N ARG A 159 8.97 -15.28 15.24
CA ARG A 159 9.80 -14.35 16.03
C ARG A 159 9.03 -13.86 17.25
N VAL A 160 9.73 -13.69 18.38
CA VAL A 160 9.20 -13.04 19.58
C VAL A 160 10.34 -12.38 20.37
N GLY A 161 10.07 -11.22 20.97
CA GLY A 161 11.01 -10.49 21.82
C GLY A 161 11.33 -9.08 21.33
N GLY A 162 12.38 -8.49 21.88
CA GLY A 162 12.83 -7.09 21.66
C GLY A 162 12.63 -6.23 22.92
N ASP A 163 13.25 -5.05 22.95
CA ASP A 163 13.09 -4.07 24.04
C ASP A 163 11.63 -3.60 24.14
N THR A 164 11.00 -3.38 23.00
CA THR A 164 9.54 -3.29 22.85
C THR A 164 9.08 -4.65 22.35
N PRO A 165 8.48 -5.50 23.22
CA PRO A 165 8.19 -6.88 22.88
C PRO A 165 7.20 -6.97 21.71
N ARG A 166 7.57 -7.78 20.70
CA ARG A 166 6.74 -8.04 19.51
C ARG A 166 6.76 -9.52 19.17
N ALA A 167 5.68 -9.98 18.57
CA ALA A 167 5.63 -11.29 17.93
C ALA A 167 5.41 -11.12 16.42
N THR A 168 6.02 -12.01 15.63
CA THR A 168 5.76 -12.13 14.21
C THR A 168 5.15 -13.49 13.93
N LEU A 169 3.92 -13.49 13.43
CA LEU A 169 3.20 -14.68 12.97
C LEU A 169 3.29 -14.77 11.46
N LYS A 170 3.46 -15.99 10.96
CA LYS A 170 3.36 -16.32 9.54
C LYS A 170 2.09 -17.12 9.31
N PRO A 171 0.99 -16.51 8.83
CA PRO A 171 -0.21 -17.23 8.43
C PRO A 171 0.06 -18.13 7.22
N ALA A 172 -0.78 -19.14 6.99
CA ALA A 172 -0.59 -20.10 5.90
C ALA A 172 -0.71 -19.46 4.49
N ALA A 173 -1.55 -18.43 4.33
CA ALA A 173 -1.90 -17.83 3.04
C ALA A 173 -1.68 -16.31 2.96
N ALA A 174 -0.93 -15.71 3.90
CA ALA A 174 -0.72 -14.27 3.94
C ALA A 174 0.73 -13.92 4.30
N ASN A 175 1.06 -12.63 4.17
CA ASN A 175 2.35 -12.10 4.62
C ASN A 175 2.49 -12.22 6.15
N ALA A 176 3.74 -12.21 6.63
CA ALA A 176 4.01 -12.23 8.06
C ALA A 176 3.44 -10.98 8.73
N ILE A 177 2.75 -11.18 9.86
CA ILE A 177 2.09 -10.15 10.65
C ILE A 177 2.89 -9.93 11.93
N THR A 178 3.24 -8.69 12.22
CA THR A 178 3.91 -8.32 13.48
C THR A 178 2.90 -7.65 14.40
N VAL A 179 2.84 -8.10 15.65
CA VAL A 179 1.93 -7.61 16.68
C VAL A 179 2.70 -7.20 17.93
N ASP A 180 2.21 -6.19 18.64
CA ASP A 180 2.78 -5.74 19.89
C ASP A 180 2.33 -6.64 21.05
N LEU A 181 3.24 -6.89 22.00
CA LEU A 181 3.04 -7.75 23.14
C LEU A 181 3.39 -7.06 24.46
N THR A 182 2.85 -7.58 25.56
CA THR A 182 3.41 -7.32 26.89
C THR A 182 4.64 -8.20 27.12
N HIS A 183 5.48 -7.84 28.11
CA HIS A 183 6.65 -8.64 28.47
C HIS A 183 6.28 -10.05 28.91
N ASP A 184 5.16 -10.21 29.63
CA ASP A 184 4.70 -11.52 30.11
C ASP A 184 4.21 -12.38 28.94
N GLN A 185 3.45 -11.80 28.00
CA GLN A 185 3.06 -12.49 26.77
C GLN A 185 4.27 -12.92 25.95
N ALA A 186 5.30 -12.08 25.86
CA ALA A 186 6.53 -12.41 25.12
C ALA A 186 7.30 -13.58 25.78
N LYS A 187 7.33 -13.65 27.13
CA LYS A 187 7.95 -14.76 27.85
C LYS A 187 7.21 -16.08 27.61
N ASP A 188 5.87 -16.03 27.64
CA ASP A 188 5.05 -17.23 27.41
C ASP A 188 5.17 -17.71 25.96
N LEU A 189 5.13 -16.78 25.01
CA LEU A 189 5.29 -17.07 23.59
C LEU A 189 6.71 -17.52 23.24
N GLY A 190 7.72 -17.09 23.97
CA GLY A 190 9.11 -17.49 23.73
C GLY A 190 9.33 -19.01 23.81
N ARG A 191 8.50 -19.71 24.58
CA ARG A 191 8.52 -21.17 24.69
C ARG A 191 7.82 -21.90 23.54
N ARG A 192 7.07 -21.15 22.73
CA ARG A 192 6.25 -21.66 21.63
C ARG A 192 6.77 -21.20 20.25
N LEU A 193 8.05 -20.83 20.21
CA LEU A 193 8.67 -20.43 18.94
C LEU A 193 8.62 -21.58 17.94
N TYR A 194 8.17 -21.30 16.73
CA TYR A 194 7.90 -22.24 15.63
C TYR A 194 6.66 -23.13 15.81
N ASP A 195 5.91 -22.97 16.89
CA ASP A 195 4.60 -23.60 17.01
C ASP A 195 3.54 -22.83 16.22
N GLU A 196 2.48 -23.55 15.83
CA GLU A 196 1.26 -22.94 15.29
C GLU A 196 0.41 -22.49 16.49
N ILE A 197 0.08 -21.20 16.52
CA ILE A 197 -0.65 -20.56 17.63
C ILE A 197 -1.79 -19.69 17.11
N GLY A 198 -2.75 -19.40 18.00
CA GLY A 198 -3.78 -18.39 17.79
C GLY A 198 -3.55 -17.20 18.73
N LEU A 199 -3.62 -15.99 18.21
CA LEU A 199 -3.64 -14.77 19.01
C LEU A 199 -5.03 -14.15 18.90
N HIS A 200 -5.78 -14.14 19.98
CA HIS A 200 -7.08 -13.47 20.05
C HIS A 200 -6.91 -12.06 20.60
N GLY A 201 -7.53 -11.08 19.95
CA GLY A 201 -7.36 -9.70 20.37
C GLY A 201 -8.19 -8.70 19.57
N ASP A 202 -7.93 -7.43 19.85
CA ASP A 202 -8.53 -6.30 19.15
C ASP A 202 -7.69 -5.96 17.92
N ALA A 203 -8.34 -5.94 16.78
CA ALA A 203 -7.74 -5.61 15.51
C ALA A 203 -8.30 -4.32 14.96
N ARG A 204 -7.44 -3.54 14.31
CA ARG A 204 -7.80 -2.37 13.54
C ARG A 204 -7.36 -2.60 12.10
N TRP A 205 -8.29 -2.46 11.18
CA TRP A 205 -8.05 -2.63 9.74
C TRP A 205 -8.30 -1.33 9.00
N ASN A 206 -7.43 -1.06 8.06
CA ASN A 206 -7.71 -0.06 7.05
C ASN A 206 -8.80 -0.62 6.11
N ARG A 207 -9.95 0.06 6.02
CA ARG A 207 -11.09 -0.39 5.19
C ARG A 207 -10.81 -0.30 3.70
N ASP A 208 -9.89 0.58 3.30
CA ASP A 208 -9.61 0.82 1.89
C ASP A 208 -8.58 -0.19 1.34
N THR A 209 -7.55 -0.51 2.14
CA THR A 209 -6.51 -1.49 1.75
C THR A 209 -6.76 -2.90 2.28
N HIS A 210 -7.69 -3.06 3.22
CA HIS A 210 -7.96 -4.31 3.96
C HIS A 210 -6.75 -4.84 4.74
N GLU A 211 -5.75 -4.00 4.97
CA GLU A 211 -4.56 -4.34 5.73
C GLU A 211 -4.79 -4.14 7.23
N LEU A 212 -4.14 -4.97 8.02
CA LEU A 212 -4.14 -4.85 9.47
C LEU A 212 -3.26 -3.66 9.88
N ASP A 213 -3.88 -2.61 10.41
CA ASP A 213 -3.21 -1.41 10.92
C ASP A 213 -2.52 -1.68 12.25
N SER A 214 -3.26 -2.28 13.19
CA SER A 214 -2.73 -2.65 14.49
C SER A 214 -3.49 -3.85 15.09
N PHE A 215 -2.83 -4.57 16.01
CA PHE A 215 -3.42 -5.69 16.72
C PHE A 215 -2.92 -5.73 18.17
N THR A 216 -3.86 -5.68 19.09
CA THR A 216 -3.57 -5.80 20.53
C THR A 216 -3.95 -7.17 21.03
N VAL A 217 -2.95 -7.96 21.45
CA VAL A 217 -3.16 -9.32 21.93
C VAL A 217 -3.84 -9.29 23.29
N ARG A 218 -5.00 -9.92 23.41
CA ARG A 218 -5.71 -10.15 24.68
C ARG A 218 -5.42 -11.52 25.24
N ARG A 219 -5.38 -12.55 24.39
CA ARG A 219 -5.21 -13.94 24.81
C ARG A 219 -4.46 -14.75 23.76
N VAL A 220 -3.56 -15.61 24.23
CA VAL A 220 -2.90 -16.62 23.41
C VAL A 220 -3.74 -17.89 23.46
N LEU A 221 -4.05 -18.44 22.30
CA LEU A 221 -4.77 -19.69 22.14
C LEU A 221 -3.80 -20.80 21.73
N THR A 222 -4.01 -21.99 22.25
CA THR A 222 -3.35 -23.18 21.74
C THR A 222 -4.08 -23.59 20.47
N TYR A 223 -3.35 -23.79 19.38
CA TYR A 223 -3.92 -24.34 18.16
C TYR A 223 -3.78 -25.87 18.20
N GLU A 224 -4.91 -26.55 18.30
CA GLU A 224 -4.96 -27.99 18.14
C GLU A 224 -5.36 -28.32 16.71
N LYS A 225 -4.49 -29.04 16.03
CA LYS A 225 -4.72 -29.44 14.64
C LYS A 225 -5.76 -30.56 14.63
N THR A 226 -7.00 -30.21 14.40
CA THR A 226 -8.08 -31.17 14.25
C THR A 226 -8.07 -31.74 12.82
N ASP A 227 -8.18 -33.04 12.67
CA ASP A 227 -8.38 -33.68 11.37
C ASP A 227 -9.68 -33.19 10.73
N ILE A 228 -9.68 -33.05 9.40
CA ILE A 228 -10.81 -32.51 8.65
C ILE A 228 -12.09 -33.27 8.92
N LEU A 229 -12.03 -34.61 8.98
CA LEU A 229 -13.20 -35.45 9.25
C LEU A 229 -13.76 -35.21 10.66
N THR A 230 -12.88 -35.12 11.65
CA THR A 230 -13.24 -34.81 13.05
C THR A 230 -13.85 -33.43 13.14
N ALA A 231 -13.26 -32.41 12.47
CA ALA A 231 -13.81 -31.05 12.46
C ALA A 231 -15.21 -30.98 11.83
N PHE A 232 -15.47 -31.76 10.77
CA PHE A 232 -16.80 -31.85 10.18
C PHE A 232 -17.80 -32.60 11.09
N GLN A 233 -17.35 -33.62 11.81
CA GLN A 233 -18.19 -34.32 12.80
C GLN A 233 -18.60 -33.39 13.94
N GLU A 234 -17.62 -32.69 14.54
CA GLU A 234 -17.87 -31.70 15.60
C GLU A 234 -18.81 -30.59 15.12
N LEU A 235 -18.61 -30.10 13.86
CA LEU A 235 -19.50 -29.09 13.28
C LEU A 235 -20.91 -29.64 13.07
N ALA A 236 -21.05 -30.89 12.62
CA ALA A 236 -22.34 -31.55 12.43
C ALA A 236 -23.05 -31.73 13.78
N GLU A 237 -22.35 -32.18 14.83
CA GLU A 237 -22.86 -32.30 16.20
C GLU A 237 -23.27 -30.94 16.77
N ALA A 238 -22.45 -29.89 16.59
CA ALA A 238 -22.81 -28.55 17.04
C ALA A 238 -24.02 -27.95 16.29
N ALA A 239 -24.29 -28.42 15.08
CA ALA A 239 -25.43 -28.04 14.27
C ALA A 239 -26.66 -28.94 14.49
N GLU A 240 -26.53 -30.01 15.27
CA GLU A 240 -27.62 -30.96 15.52
C GLU A 240 -28.87 -30.26 16.04
N GLY A 241 -30.00 -30.55 15.43
CA GLY A 241 -31.30 -29.92 15.73
C GLY A 241 -31.50 -28.50 15.19
N ARG A 242 -30.48 -27.80 14.72
CA ARG A 242 -30.66 -26.45 14.13
C ARG A 242 -31.23 -26.46 12.73
N TRP A 243 -31.07 -27.56 12.02
CA TRP A 243 -31.55 -27.75 10.66
C TRP A 243 -32.79 -28.65 10.59
N ASP A 244 -33.26 -29.15 11.72
CA ASP A 244 -34.46 -29.98 11.78
C ASP A 244 -35.68 -29.17 11.32
N GLY A 245 -36.36 -29.69 10.30
CA GLY A 245 -37.52 -29.03 9.70
C GLY A 245 -37.20 -27.92 8.67
N ILE A 246 -35.90 -27.66 8.41
CA ILE A 246 -35.50 -26.69 7.39
C ILE A 246 -35.24 -27.42 6.07
N ASP A 247 -36.02 -27.11 5.04
CA ASP A 247 -35.67 -27.51 3.67
C ASP A 247 -34.46 -26.70 3.18
N ALA A 248 -33.28 -27.31 3.23
CA ALA A 248 -32.02 -26.69 2.87
C ALA A 248 -32.02 -26.14 1.44
N ALA A 249 -32.68 -26.82 0.50
CA ALA A 249 -32.77 -26.39 -0.89
C ALA A 249 -33.59 -25.10 -1.02
N LYS A 250 -34.70 -25.04 -0.30
CA LYS A 250 -35.60 -23.87 -0.27
C LYS A 250 -34.91 -22.69 0.45
N PHE A 251 -34.18 -22.94 1.53
CA PHE A 251 -33.42 -21.93 2.26
C PHE A 251 -32.33 -21.31 1.37
N VAL A 252 -31.50 -22.11 0.68
CA VAL A 252 -30.47 -21.60 -0.23
C VAL A 252 -31.08 -20.85 -1.43
N LYS A 253 -32.22 -21.31 -1.95
CA LYS A 253 -32.91 -20.60 -3.03
C LYS A 253 -33.40 -19.22 -2.58
N ASN A 254 -33.92 -19.11 -1.37
CA ASN A 254 -34.36 -17.82 -0.80
C ASN A 254 -33.17 -16.85 -0.59
N LEU A 255 -32.06 -17.32 -0.03
CA LEU A 255 -30.84 -16.49 0.14
C LEU A 255 -30.30 -15.96 -1.21
N ARG A 256 -30.39 -16.77 -2.27
CA ARG A 256 -29.94 -16.32 -3.61
C ARG A 256 -30.90 -15.30 -4.22
N SER A 257 -32.19 -15.40 -3.94
CA SER A 257 -33.21 -14.44 -4.44
C SER A 257 -33.14 -13.08 -3.71
N GLU A 258 -32.75 -13.05 -2.44
CA GLU A 258 -32.57 -11.81 -1.66
C GLU A 258 -31.31 -11.01 -2.08
N ARG A 259 -30.30 -11.69 -2.61
CA ARG A 259 -29.09 -11.02 -3.13
C ARG A 259 -29.25 -10.38 -4.51
N GLN A 260 -30.38 -10.58 -5.17
CA GLN A 260 -30.66 -10.04 -6.52
C GLN A 260 -31.61 -8.81 -6.47
N LYS A 261 -31.96 -8.35 -5.28
CA LYS A 261 -32.67 -7.09 -5.05
C LYS A 261 -31.71 -6.07 -4.45
#